data_437914d44b7b4bde4ef6b56512604b6f
#
_entry.id   437914d44b7b4bde4ef6b56512604b6f
#
_cell.length_a   1.000
_cell.length_b   1.000
_cell.length_c   1.000
_cell.angle_alpha   90.00
_cell.angle_beta   90.00
_cell.angle_gamma   90.00
#
_symmetry.space_group_name_H-M   'P 1'
#
loop_
_entity.id
_entity.type
_entity.pdbx_description
1 polymer ?
#
loop_
_entity_poly.entity_id
_entity_poly.type
_entity_poly.pdbx_seq_one_letter_code
_entity_poly.pdbx_strand_id
1 'polypeptide(L)'
;MTPVDSFKKTLLLSLFFVASICSAFSKPHDSISVKNVDELQKAVSYLNQGRIKNIVLKPGTYQVFRRLKIDSNYVTISGASDDATDVVISGNGMEASKSVGIIFDISGSHVTIRNLTLQETSNHLIQVRAEKNADNFHLSNVRLLNSYEQMVKVSGGPGTELPTSDYGIIENCIFEYTSGIGPQFYIGGIDAHRAHHWLVKNNTFKNIASPSKHVAEHAIHFWNYSKDNRVVENRIINSDRAIGFGMNDRPHQNTGGVIAGNIIVHSNTSHPFSDAGIVLESSPGTIVKDNQIFMDTHYPNAIEYRYESTSGVVIQNNDTNRRIVARDGATAVLVNNNQADWFEGVLLNLRYLFFPAYG
;
A
#
# COMPACT_ATOMS: atom_id res chain seq x y z
N MET A 1 -54.47 84.71 31.40
CA MET A 1 -53.18 84.37 32.00
C MET A 1 -52.63 83.26 31.27
N THR A 2 -51.69 83.62 30.51
CA THR A 2 -50.54 82.98 29.79
C THR A 2 -50.71 81.62 29.08
N PRO A 3 -50.43 81.63 27.80
CA PRO A 3 -50.42 80.43 26.96
C PRO A 3 -49.06 79.72 27.02
N VAL A 4 -49.12 78.39 26.90
CA VAL A 4 -47.91 77.54 26.77
C VAL A 4 -47.74 77.19 25.30
N ASP A 5 -46.60 77.60 24.76
CA ASP A 5 -46.18 77.33 23.40
C ASP A 5 -45.86 75.86 23.16
N SER A 6 -46.39 75.33 22.08
CA SER A 6 -46.19 74.00 21.57
C SER A 6 -44.94 74.00 20.63
N PHE A 7 -43.85 73.39 21.05
CA PHE A 7 -42.71 73.14 20.20
C PHE A 7 -42.86 71.76 19.52
N LYS A 8 -43.18 71.77 18.20
CA LYS A 8 -43.14 70.60 17.37
C LYS A 8 -41.65 70.28 17.01
N LYS A 9 -41.08 69.22 17.60
CA LYS A 9 -39.85 68.64 17.13
C LYS A 9 -40.16 67.63 16.04
N THR A 10 -39.74 67.96 14.82
CA THR A 10 -39.73 67.04 13.68
C THR A 10 -38.56 66.06 13.86
N LEU A 11 -38.88 64.81 14.12
CA LEU A 11 -37.89 63.72 14.18
C LEU A 11 -37.66 63.19 12.79
N LEU A 12 -36.51 63.48 12.15
CA LEU A 12 -36.07 62.85 10.94
C LEU A 12 -35.64 61.42 11.28
N LEU A 13 -36.40 60.44 10.86
CA LEU A 13 -35.99 59.01 10.87
C LEU A 13 -35.09 58.73 9.65
N SER A 14 -33.80 58.73 9.86
CA SER A 14 -32.84 58.18 8.86
C SER A 14 -32.89 56.65 8.93
N LEU A 15 -33.57 56.02 7.98
CA LEU A 15 -33.48 54.58 7.72
C LEU A 15 -32.07 54.25 7.24
N PHE A 16 -31.21 53.72 8.09
CA PHE A 16 -30.04 52.99 7.67
C PHE A 16 -30.48 51.63 7.11
N PHE A 17 -30.49 51.48 5.79
CA PHE A 17 -30.58 50.21 5.13
C PHE A 17 -29.22 49.52 5.32
N VAL A 18 -29.06 48.69 6.35
CA VAL A 18 -27.97 47.74 6.45
C VAL A 18 -28.27 46.64 5.46
N ALA A 19 -27.72 46.75 4.25
CA ALA A 19 -27.67 45.64 3.32
C ALA A 19 -26.78 44.54 3.93
N SER A 20 -27.43 43.58 4.61
CA SER A 20 -26.81 42.37 5.05
C SER A 20 -26.39 41.60 3.78
N ILE A 21 -25.14 41.77 3.35
CA ILE A 21 -24.52 40.88 2.34
C ILE A 21 -24.39 39.53 3.03
N CYS A 22 -25.47 38.75 2.98
CA CYS A 22 -25.42 37.31 3.22
C CYS A 22 -24.64 36.73 2.07
N SER A 23 -23.31 36.70 2.16
CA SER A 23 -22.50 35.85 1.36
C SER A 23 -22.98 34.41 1.63
N ALA A 24 -23.81 33.90 0.73
CA ALA A 24 -24.16 32.49 0.72
C ALA A 24 -22.88 31.70 0.63
N PHE A 25 -22.33 31.34 1.78
CA PHE A 25 -21.36 30.23 1.84
C PHE A 25 -22.14 29.00 1.33
N SER A 26 -22.04 28.74 0.04
CA SER A 26 -22.43 27.43 -0.50
C SER A 26 -21.74 26.40 0.39
N LYS A 27 -22.53 25.52 1.01
CA LYS A 27 -21.94 24.35 1.71
C LYS A 27 -20.88 23.77 0.78
N PRO A 28 -19.66 23.55 1.24
CA PRO A 28 -18.64 22.95 0.39
C PRO A 28 -19.26 21.67 -0.17
N HIS A 29 -19.24 21.53 -1.49
CA HIS A 29 -19.58 20.24 -2.10
C HIS A 29 -18.55 19.24 -1.58
N ASP A 30 -18.94 18.32 -0.69
CA ASP A 30 -18.01 17.34 -0.12
C ASP A 30 -17.33 16.47 -1.19
N SER A 31 -17.82 16.50 -2.42
CA SER A 31 -17.35 15.66 -3.52
C SER A 31 -17.32 16.40 -4.85
N ILE A 32 -16.31 16.13 -5.67
CA ILE A 32 -16.21 16.55 -7.07
C ILE A 32 -15.98 15.35 -7.98
N SER A 33 -16.70 15.32 -9.12
CA SER A 33 -16.49 14.31 -10.15
C SER A 33 -15.61 14.87 -11.27
N VAL A 34 -14.60 14.11 -11.71
CA VAL A 34 -13.61 14.50 -12.70
C VAL A 34 -13.58 13.51 -13.87
N LYS A 35 -13.26 13.97 -15.08
CA LYS A 35 -13.29 13.17 -16.32
C LYS A 35 -12.00 13.25 -17.15
N ASN A 36 -11.02 14.05 -16.73
CA ASN A 36 -9.72 14.17 -17.38
C ASN A 36 -8.65 14.59 -16.37
N VAL A 37 -7.38 14.57 -16.79
CA VAL A 37 -6.23 14.83 -15.93
C VAL A 37 -6.18 16.27 -15.41
N ASP A 38 -6.62 17.25 -16.19
CA ASP A 38 -6.60 18.66 -15.77
C ASP A 38 -7.62 18.90 -14.65
N GLU A 39 -8.82 18.33 -14.78
CA GLU A 39 -9.82 18.35 -13.73
C GLU A 39 -9.36 17.62 -12.47
N LEU A 40 -8.67 16.47 -12.62
CA LEU A 40 -8.09 15.72 -11.50
C LEU A 40 -7.04 16.56 -10.75
N GLN A 41 -6.12 17.21 -11.47
CA GLN A 41 -5.09 18.04 -10.86
C GLN A 41 -5.69 19.25 -10.11
N LYS A 42 -6.73 19.87 -10.69
CA LYS A 42 -7.47 20.96 -10.06
C LYS A 42 -8.24 20.48 -8.83
N ALA A 43 -8.87 19.30 -8.92
CA ALA A 43 -9.57 18.70 -7.78
C ALA A 43 -8.62 18.37 -6.62
N VAL A 44 -7.41 17.83 -6.89
CA VAL A 44 -6.37 17.61 -5.87
C VAL A 44 -5.95 18.94 -5.20
N SER A 45 -5.85 20.04 -5.96
CA SER A 45 -5.59 21.35 -5.37
C SER A 45 -6.73 21.80 -4.44
N TYR A 46 -7.99 21.60 -4.83
CA TYR A 46 -9.14 21.92 -3.98
C TYR A 46 -9.20 21.04 -2.72
N LEU A 47 -8.86 19.75 -2.86
CA LEU A 47 -8.79 18.81 -1.75
C LEU A 47 -7.74 19.27 -0.73
N ASN A 48 -6.53 19.65 -1.17
CA ASN A 48 -5.48 20.16 -0.29
C ASN A 48 -5.79 21.54 0.33
N GLN A 49 -6.68 22.31 -0.26
CA GLN A 49 -7.22 23.56 0.32
C GLN A 49 -8.37 23.30 1.30
N GLY A 50 -8.78 22.06 1.51
CA GLY A 50 -9.92 21.71 2.38
C GLY A 50 -11.28 22.09 1.82
N ARG A 51 -11.37 22.39 0.51
CA ARG A 51 -12.61 22.81 -0.16
C ARG A 51 -13.53 21.64 -0.49
N ILE A 52 -12.96 20.45 -0.65
CA ILE A 52 -13.63 19.18 -0.89
C ILE A 52 -12.98 18.06 -0.07
N LYS A 53 -13.69 16.97 0.11
CA LYS A 53 -13.19 15.76 0.79
C LYS A 53 -13.07 14.55 -0.15
N ASN A 54 -13.83 14.55 -1.24
CA ASN A 54 -13.89 13.39 -2.12
C ASN A 54 -13.66 13.78 -3.58
N ILE A 55 -12.86 12.97 -4.28
CA ILE A 55 -12.70 13.04 -5.72
C ILE A 55 -13.21 11.73 -6.32
N VAL A 56 -14.16 11.81 -7.25
CA VAL A 56 -14.71 10.67 -7.96
C VAL A 56 -14.29 10.74 -9.43
N LEU A 57 -13.52 9.77 -9.88
CA LEU A 57 -13.02 9.70 -11.25
C LEU A 57 -14.04 8.96 -12.12
N LYS A 58 -14.48 9.60 -13.21
CA LYS A 58 -15.29 8.95 -14.23
C LYS A 58 -14.45 7.94 -15.03
N PRO A 59 -15.07 6.90 -15.63
CA PRO A 59 -14.36 5.96 -16.49
C PRO A 59 -13.47 6.66 -17.52
N GLY A 60 -12.25 6.16 -17.69
CA GLY A 60 -11.28 6.68 -18.64
C GLY A 60 -9.83 6.58 -18.15
N THR A 61 -8.91 7.00 -19.03
CA THR A 61 -7.47 7.03 -18.76
C THR A 61 -7.01 8.45 -18.46
N TYR A 62 -6.32 8.58 -17.32
CA TYR A 62 -5.76 9.83 -16.81
C TYR A 62 -4.23 9.75 -16.90
N GLN A 63 -3.66 10.33 -17.95
CA GLN A 63 -2.22 10.37 -18.15
C GLN A 63 -1.62 11.49 -17.31
N VAL A 64 -0.90 11.15 -16.24
CA VAL A 64 -0.29 12.15 -15.35
C VAL A 64 1.18 12.38 -15.71
N PHE A 65 1.61 13.64 -15.67
CA PHE A 65 2.99 14.08 -15.93
C PHE A 65 3.64 14.72 -14.71
N ARG A 66 2.93 14.77 -13.60
CA ARG A 66 3.42 15.24 -12.30
C ARG A 66 2.71 14.51 -11.18
N ARG A 67 3.39 14.36 -10.06
CA ARG A 67 2.83 13.69 -8.88
C ARG A 67 1.57 14.40 -8.36
N LEU A 68 0.63 13.62 -7.91
CA LEU A 68 -0.57 14.06 -7.20
C LEU A 68 -0.25 14.03 -5.70
N LYS A 69 0.08 15.19 -5.13
CA LYS A 69 0.37 15.31 -3.69
C LYS A 69 -0.95 15.41 -2.91
N ILE A 70 -1.09 14.58 -1.89
CA ILE A 70 -2.24 14.56 -1.01
C ILE A 70 -1.78 14.91 0.40
N ASP A 71 -1.92 16.18 0.75
CA ASP A 71 -1.48 16.73 2.04
C ASP A 71 -2.65 16.88 3.04
N SER A 72 -3.90 16.76 2.57
CA SER A 72 -5.10 16.86 3.42
C SER A 72 -5.45 15.55 4.09
N ASN A 73 -6.02 15.66 5.29
CA ASN A 73 -6.52 14.55 6.08
C ASN A 73 -8.00 14.25 5.78
N TYR A 74 -8.42 12.99 6.04
CA TYR A 74 -9.81 12.54 5.92
C TYR A 74 -10.39 12.74 4.53
N VAL A 75 -9.69 12.24 3.51
CA VAL A 75 -10.04 12.42 2.11
C VAL A 75 -10.12 11.09 1.37
N THR A 76 -10.96 11.05 0.32
CA THR A 76 -11.14 9.87 -0.52
C THR A 76 -10.95 10.21 -2.00
N ILE A 77 -10.21 9.36 -2.69
CA ILE A 77 -10.06 9.38 -4.15
C ILE A 77 -10.53 8.02 -4.66
N SER A 78 -11.56 8.00 -5.50
CA SER A 78 -12.15 6.74 -5.96
C SER A 78 -12.54 6.76 -7.43
N GLY A 79 -12.52 5.59 -8.07
CA GLY A 79 -13.29 5.38 -9.29
C GLY A 79 -14.80 5.53 -9.03
N ALA A 80 -15.56 5.80 -10.07
CA ALA A 80 -17.02 5.99 -10.01
C ALA A 80 -17.79 4.67 -9.88
N SER A 81 -17.17 3.55 -10.24
CA SER A 81 -17.72 2.18 -10.13
C SER A 81 -16.82 1.34 -9.22
N ASP A 82 -17.26 0.13 -8.91
CA ASP A 82 -16.47 -0.86 -8.18
C ASP A 82 -15.54 -1.67 -9.11
N ASP A 83 -15.64 -1.50 -10.44
CA ASP A 83 -14.69 -2.10 -11.38
C ASP A 83 -13.43 -1.23 -11.46
N ALA A 84 -12.35 -1.74 -10.89
CA ALA A 84 -11.05 -1.04 -10.87
C ALA A 84 -10.44 -0.85 -12.27
N THR A 85 -10.97 -1.50 -13.31
CA THR A 85 -10.48 -1.35 -14.70
C THR A 85 -11.10 -0.17 -15.45
N ASP A 86 -12.21 0.37 -14.95
CA ASP A 86 -12.88 1.51 -15.56
C ASP A 86 -12.06 2.80 -15.51
N VAL A 87 -11.24 2.96 -14.46
CA VAL A 87 -10.43 4.15 -14.24
C VAL A 87 -8.96 3.78 -14.21
N VAL A 88 -8.17 4.32 -15.14
CA VAL A 88 -6.73 4.08 -15.21
C VAL A 88 -5.97 5.39 -15.03
N ILE A 89 -5.12 5.48 -14.01
CA ILE A 89 -4.17 6.58 -13.85
C ILE A 89 -2.78 6.06 -14.23
N SER A 90 -2.21 6.60 -15.29
CA SER A 90 -0.93 6.17 -15.83
C SER A 90 0.15 7.25 -15.68
N GLY A 91 1.35 6.82 -15.24
CA GLY A 91 2.53 7.66 -15.09
C GLY A 91 3.39 7.80 -16.36
N ASN A 92 2.94 7.29 -17.49
CA ASN A 92 3.59 7.38 -18.78
C ASN A 92 4.83 6.49 -18.98
N GLY A 93 4.81 5.29 -18.41
CA GLY A 93 5.87 4.29 -18.57
C GLY A 93 6.87 4.25 -17.42
N MET A 94 7.78 3.28 -17.47
CA MET A 94 8.78 3.03 -16.43
C MET A 94 10.12 3.73 -16.68
N GLU A 95 10.27 4.46 -17.80
CA GLU A 95 11.50 5.19 -18.11
C GLU A 95 11.53 6.58 -17.46
N ALA A 96 12.54 6.86 -16.64
CA ALA A 96 12.65 8.10 -15.86
C ALA A 96 12.60 9.39 -16.71
N SER A 97 13.07 9.35 -17.96
CA SER A 97 13.08 10.51 -18.85
C SER A 97 11.72 10.92 -19.39
N LYS A 98 10.71 10.06 -19.30
CA LYS A 98 9.40 10.24 -19.95
C LYS A 98 8.22 10.15 -18.97
N SER A 99 8.44 9.70 -17.76
CA SER A 99 7.43 9.28 -16.81
C SER A 99 7.45 10.13 -15.54
N VAL A 100 6.34 10.10 -14.82
CA VAL A 100 6.30 10.59 -13.43
C VAL A 100 6.94 9.56 -12.50
N GLY A 101 7.73 10.04 -11.52
CA GLY A 101 8.35 9.14 -10.54
C GLY A 101 7.34 8.53 -9.57
N ILE A 102 6.32 9.30 -9.16
CA ILE A 102 5.31 8.87 -8.20
C ILE A 102 3.95 9.39 -8.67
N ILE A 103 2.93 8.53 -8.74
CA ILE A 103 1.56 8.99 -9.02
C ILE A 103 1.00 9.68 -7.79
N PHE A 104 0.80 8.96 -6.68
CA PHE A 104 0.29 9.53 -5.44
C PHE A 104 1.40 9.66 -4.38
N ASP A 105 1.60 10.88 -3.90
CA ASP A 105 2.53 11.22 -2.81
C ASP A 105 1.70 11.67 -1.60
N ILE A 106 1.57 10.78 -0.60
CA ILE A 106 0.62 10.88 0.51
C ILE A 106 1.34 11.41 1.75
N SER A 107 0.97 12.62 2.20
CA SER A 107 1.44 13.21 3.46
C SER A 107 0.30 13.40 4.47
N GLY A 108 -0.96 13.34 4.03
CA GLY A 108 -2.12 13.42 4.90
C GLY A 108 -2.44 12.10 5.58
N SER A 109 -3.09 12.15 6.74
CA SER A 109 -3.63 10.98 7.46
C SER A 109 -5.09 10.72 7.06
N HIS A 110 -5.54 9.46 7.22
CA HIS A 110 -6.91 9.04 6.82
C HIS A 110 -7.20 9.29 5.34
N VAL A 111 -6.24 8.98 4.48
CA VAL A 111 -6.38 9.05 3.02
C VAL A 111 -6.82 7.70 2.49
N THR A 112 -7.92 7.68 1.74
CA THR A 112 -8.43 6.48 1.07
C THR A 112 -8.29 6.59 -0.44
N ILE A 113 -7.74 5.56 -1.08
CA ILE A 113 -7.69 5.39 -2.54
C ILE A 113 -8.35 4.06 -2.88
N ARG A 114 -9.32 4.06 -3.80
CA ARG A 114 -10.05 2.84 -4.13
C ARG A 114 -10.63 2.81 -5.55
N ASN A 115 -10.94 1.58 -6.02
CA ASN A 115 -11.70 1.33 -7.23
C ASN A 115 -11.05 1.92 -8.49
N LEU A 116 -9.74 1.70 -8.69
CA LEU A 116 -9.02 2.22 -9.87
C LEU A 116 -7.75 1.41 -10.15
N THR A 117 -7.17 1.64 -11.31
CA THR A 117 -5.87 1.11 -11.70
C THR A 117 -4.82 2.21 -11.67
N LEU A 118 -3.66 1.93 -11.09
CA LEU A 118 -2.45 2.74 -11.15
C LEU A 118 -1.40 1.99 -11.94
N GLN A 119 -0.74 2.64 -12.90
CA GLN A 119 0.25 1.96 -13.70
C GLN A 119 1.39 2.86 -14.18
N GLU A 120 2.53 2.20 -14.47
CA GLU A 120 3.61 2.75 -15.29
C GLU A 120 4.25 4.02 -14.75
N THR A 121 5.08 3.87 -13.73
CA THR A 121 5.89 4.97 -13.16
C THR A 121 7.37 4.64 -13.20
N SER A 122 8.20 5.67 -13.19
CA SER A 122 9.66 5.51 -13.11
C SER A 122 10.20 5.30 -11.70
N ASN A 123 9.34 5.30 -10.68
CA ASN A 123 9.65 4.92 -9.30
C ASN A 123 8.47 4.14 -8.69
N HIS A 124 7.64 4.81 -7.86
CA HIS A 124 6.54 4.20 -7.12
C HIS A 124 5.17 4.61 -7.66
N LEU A 125 4.19 3.74 -7.61
CA LEU A 125 2.80 4.12 -7.90
C LEU A 125 2.24 4.98 -6.75
N ILE A 126 2.53 4.56 -5.51
CA ILE A 126 2.13 5.28 -4.30
C ILE A 126 3.33 5.41 -3.37
N GLN A 127 3.52 6.59 -2.80
CA GLN A 127 4.43 6.80 -1.67
C GLN A 127 3.67 7.38 -0.48
N VAL A 128 3.72 6.69 0.66
CA VAL A 128 3.16 7.13 1.95
C VAL A 128 4.31 7.66 2.81
N ARG A 129 4.17 8.86 3.35
CA ARG A 129 5.20 9.57 4.08
C ARG A 129 5.11 9.34 5.58
N ALA A 130 5.79 8.29 6.11
CA ALA A 130 5.86 8.07 7.56
C ALA A 130 6.47 9.29 8.27
N GLU A 131 7.46 9.95 7.66
CA GLU A 131 8.08 11.17 8.20
C GLU A 131 7.12 12.38 8.32
N LYS A 132 5.87 12.23 7.86
CA LYS A 132 4.78 13.21 7.97
C LYS A 132 3.62 12.71 8.82
N ASN A 133 3.76 11.58 9.53
CA ASN A 133 2.67 10.89 10.23
C ASN A 133 1.47 10.61 9.29
N ALA A 134 1.72 10.09 8.10
CA ALA A 134 0.66 9.73 7.17
C ALA A 134 -0.04 8.43 7.65
N ASP A 135 -0.81 8.56 8.72
CA ASP A 135 -1.48 7.46 9.41
C ASP A 135 -2.81 7.09 8.77
N ASN A 136 -3.27 5.87 9.04
CA ASN A 136 -4.59 5.38 8.60
C ASN A 136 -4.76 5.48 7.07
N PHE A 137 -3.68 5.24 6.32
CA PHE A 137 -3.78 5.12 4.86
C PHE A 137 -4.62 3.90 4.50
N HIS A 138 -5.58 4.03 3.59
CA HIS A 138 -6.41 2.92 3.15
C HIS A 138 -6.39 2.77 1.64
N LEU A 139 -5.92 1.63 1.17
CA LEU A 139 -5.93 1.24 -0.23
C LEU A 139 -6.81 0.01 -0.41
N SER A 140 -7.87 0.09 -1.23
CA SER A 140 -8.79 -1.02 -1.41
C SER A 140 -9.30 -1.14 -2.84
N ASN A 141 -9.39 -2.38 -3.35
CA ASN A 141 -9.84 -2.66 -4.72
C ASN A 141 -9.09 -1.80 -5.78
N VAL A 142 -7.75 -1.83 -5.72
CA VAL A 142 -6.87 -1.13 -6.65
C VAL A 142 -5.97 -2.12 -7.39
N ARG A 143 -5.79 -1.91 -8.68
CA ARG A 143 -4.78 -2.62 -9.46
C ARG A 143 -3.53 -1.75 -9.56
N LEU A 144 -2.39 -2.29 -9.14
CA LEU A 144 -1.09 -1.65 -9.19
C LEU A 144 -0.22 -2.41 -10.19
N LEU A 145 0.11 -1.78 -11.31
CA LEU A 145 0.75 -2.43 -12.44
C LEU A 145 2.02 -1.70 -12.85
N ASN A 146 3.12 -2.45 -13.05
CA ASN A 146 4.30 -1.98 -13.76
C ASN A 146 4.92 -0.68 -13.20
N SER A 147 5.59 -0.75 -12.08
CA SER A 147 6.46 0.33 -11.58
C SER A 147 7.94 0.00 -11.81
N TYR A 148 8.79 1.01 -11.91
CA TYR A 148 10.23 0.78 -12.06
C TYR A 148 10.90 0.37 -10.75
N GLU A 149 10.35 0.78 -9.60
CA GLU A 149 10.75 0.36 -8.25
C GLU A 149 9.55 -0.28 -7.52
N GLN A 150 9.48 -0.21 -6.21
CA GLN A 150 8.38 -0.79 -5.43
C GLN A 150 7.05 -0.08 -5.74
N MET A 151 5.97 -0.85 -5.88
CA MET A 151 4.66 -0.28 -6.26
C MET A 151 4.09 0.62 -5.17
N VAL A 152 4.17 0.20 -3.90
CA VAL A 152 3.83 1.01 -2.72
C VAL A 152 5.06 1.14 -1.83
N LYS A 153 5.49 2.37 -1.60
CA LYS A 153 6.57 2.70 -0.68
C LYS A 153 6.04 3.44 0.52
N VAL A 154 6.28 2.92 1.72
CA VAL A 154 6.16 3.70 2.95
C VAL A 154 7.56 4.20 3.30
N SER A 155 7.79 5.50 3.17
CA SER A 155 9.11 6.08 3.38
C SER A 155 9.36 6.40 4.86
N GLY A 156 10.62 6.36 5.25
CA GLY A 156 11.03 6.74 6.59
C GLY A 156 12.53 6.64 6.75
N GLY A 157 13.13 7.62 7.40
CA GLY A 157 14.56 7.66 7.67
C GLY A 157 14.97 6.76 8.85
N PRO A 158 16.28 6.58 9.08
CA PRO A 158 16.81 5.93 10.28
C PRO A 158 16.64 6.81 11.51
N GLY A 159 16.53 6.18 12.70
CA GLY A 159 16.44 6.86 14.00
C GLY A 159 15.14 6.52 14.75
N THR A 160 15.25 6.32 16.07
CA THR A 160 14.13 5.89 16.92
C THR A 160 13.08 6.97 17.14
N GLU A 161 13.50 8.24 17.12
CA GLU A 161 12.64 9.39 17.46
C GLU A 161 11.88 9.98 16.25
N LEU A 162 12.01 9.37 15.07
CA LEU A 162 11.30 9.87 13.88
C LEU A 162 9.85 9.38 13.86
N PRO A 163 8.94 10.14 13.22
CA PRO A 163 7.56 9.74 13.04
C PRO A 163 7.40 8.38 12.31
N THR A 164 6.25 7.79 12.49
CA THR A 164 5.83 6.52 11.88
C THR A 164 4.60 6.73 10.99
N SER A 165 4.21 5.71 10.26
CA SER A 165 2.91 5.62 9.62
C SER A 165 2.15 4.46 10.24
N ASP A 166 1.09 4.76 10.95
CA ASP A 166 0.38 3.80 11.78
C ASP A 166 -0.98 3.42 11.17
N TYR A 167 -1.40 2.18 11.42
CA TYR A 167 -2.73 1.67 11.10
C TYR A 167 -3.12 1.75 9.62
N GLY A 168 -2.15 1.63 8.70
CA GLY A 168 -2.45 1.52 7.27
C GLY A 168 -3.17 0.22 6.93
N ILE A 169 -4.04 0.24 5.92
CA ILE A 169 -4.75 -0.94 5.41
C ILE A 169 -4.57 -1.01 3.90
N ILE A 170 -4.12 -2.17 3.42
CA ILE A 170 -4.09 -2.51 1.99
C ILE A 170 -4.85 -3.81 1.81
N GLU A 171 -5.99 -3.76 1.11
CA GLU A 171 -6.85 -4.92 0.96
C GLU A 171 -7.50 -5.04 -0.42
N ASN A 172 -7.77 -6.29 -0.84
CA ASN A 172 -8.45 -6.59 -2.09
C ASN A 172 -7.78 -5.98 -3.33
N CYS A 173 -6.45 -5.83 -3.31
CA CYS A 173 -5.67 -5.21 -4.37
C CYS A 173 -4.91 -6.25 -5.21
N ILE A 174 -4.56 -5.86 -6.43
CA ILE A 174 -3.71 -6.66 -7.32
C ILE A 174 -2.42 -5.88 -7.58
N PHE A 175 -1.28 -6.52 -7.33
CA PHE A 175 0.06 -6.04 -7.63
C PHE A 175 0.67 -6.94 -8.69
N GLU A 176 0.97 -6.41 -9.89
CA GLU A 176 1.38 -7.28 -10.99
C GLU A 176 2.37 -6.61 -11.94
N TYR A 177 3.43 -7.35 -12.32
CA TYR A 177 4.19 -7.07 -13.52
C TYR A 177 3.58 -7.86 -14.67
N THR A 178 2.87 -7.16 -15.56
CA THR A 178 2.03 -7.76 -16.61
C THR A 178 2.80 -8.51 -17.70
N SER A 179 4.09 -8.21 -17.85
CA SER A 179 5.02 -8.95 -18.74
C SER A 179 5.53 -10.26 -18.14
N GLY A 180 5.13 -10.61 -16.91
CA GLY A 180 5.64 -11.78 -16.22
C GLY A 180 6.97 -11.57 -15.49
N ILE A 181 7.58 -10.40 -15.64
CA ILE A 181 8.88 -10.03 -15.05
C ILE A 181 8.95 -8.50 -14.92
N GLY A 182 9.67 -8.01 -13.93
CA GLY A 182 9.89 -6.59 -13.74
C GLY A 182 11.04 -6.01 -14.59
N PRO A 183 11.21 -4.68 -14.58
CA PRO A 183 12.21 -4.00 -15.40
C PRO A 183 13.64 -4.14 -14.86
N GLN A 184 13.80 -4.43 -13.57
CA GLN A 184 15.08 -4.52 -12.88
C GLN A 184 14.93 -5.26 -11.53
N PHE A 185 16.01 -5.41 -10.75
CA PHE A 185 15.97 -6.18 -9.49
C PHE A 185 15.43 -5.38 -8.29
N TYR A 186 15.54 -4.06 -8.28
CA TYR A 186 15.08 -3.21 -7.16
C TYR A 186 13.58 -2.89 -7.29
N ILE A 187 12.79 -3.91 -7.52
CA ILE A 187 11.33 -3.87 -7.61
C ILE A 187 10.72 -4.60 -6.43
N GLY A 188 9.49 -4.25 -6.08
CA GLY A 188 8.74 -4.90 -5.01
C GLY A 188 7.25 -4.56 -5.08
N GLY A 189 6.44 -5.23 -4.29
CA GLY A 189 5.04 -4.87 -4.15
C GLY A 189 4.87 -3.75 -3.12
N ILE A 190 5.01 -4.08 -1.85
CA ILE A 190 4.96 -3.16 -0.72
C ILE A 190 6.32 -3.17 -0.05
N ASP A 191 6.95 -2.02 0.09
CA ASP A 191 8.17 -1.84 0.85
C ASP A 191 7.95 -0.75 1.90
N ALA A 192 7.83 -1.17 3.17
CA ALA A 192 7.37 -0.32 4.25
C ALA A 192 8.43 -0.16 5.34
N HIS A 193 8.87 1.10 5.51
CA HIS A 193 9.68 1.53 6.64
C HIS A 193 8.80 2.19 7.68
N ARG A 194 9.08 2.01 8.94
CA ARG A 194 8.43 2.72 10.04
C ARG A 194 6.90 2.59 10.02
N ALA A 195 6.43 1.47 9.52
CA ALA A 195 5.00 1.15 9.45
C ALA A 195 4.62 0.36 10.72
N HIS A 196 3.67 0.88 11.49
CA HIS A 196 3.20 0.20 12.69
C HIS A 196 1.73 -0.19 12.58
N HIS A 197 1.42 -1.42 13.01
CA HIS A 197 0.05 -1.94 13.05
C HIS A 197 -0.67 -1.93 11.69
N TRP A 198 0.09 -2.02 10.59
CA TRP A 198 -0.50 -2.12 9.25
C TRP A 198 -1.17 -3.48 9.03
N LEU A 199 -2.22 -3.47 8.23
CA LEU A 199 -2.92 -4.67 7.78
C LEU A 199 -2.81 -4.80 6.25
N VAL A 200 -2.14 -5.84 5.77
CA VAL A 200 -2.09 -6.22 4.35
C VAL A 200 -2.88 -7.52 4.20
N LYS A 201 -4.08 -7.43 3.61
CA LYS A 201 -5.04 -8.54 3.65
C LYS A 201 -5.71 -8.78 2.30
N ASN A 202 -5.88 -10.06 1.96
CA ASN A 202 -6.65 -10.51 0.77
C ASN A 202 -6.20 -9.84 -0.55
N ASN A 203 -4.89 -9.61 -0.70
CA ASN A 203 -4.30 -9.07 -1.93
C ASN A 203 -3.72 -10.20 -2.79
N THR A 204 -3.55 -9.92 -4.07
CA THR A 204 -2.85 -10.80 -5.00
C THR A 204 -1.60 -10.10 -5.53
N PHE A 205 -0.44 -10.75 -5.37
CA PHE A 205 0.86 -10.30 -5.90
C PHE A 205 1.30 -11.27 -6.98
N LYS A 206 1.68 -10.77 -8.15
CA LYS A 206 2.11 -11.60 -9.28
C LYS A 206 3.35 -11.06 -9.95
N ASN A 207 4.26 -11.99 -10.27
CA ASN A 207 5.39 -11.75 -11.15
C ASN A 207 6.34 -10.64 -10.66
N ILE A 208 6.48 -10.50 -9.33
CA ILE A 208 7.49 -9.59 -8.77
C ILE A 208 8.82 -10.33 -8.83
N ALA A 209 9.37 -10.36 -10.03
CA ALA A 209 10.53 -11.16 -10.41
C ALA A 209 11.54 -10.29 -11.15
N SER A 210 12.81 -10.47 -10.82
CA SER A 210 13.93 -9.73 -11.41
C SER A 210 14.36 -10.32 -12.75
N PRO A 211 14.71 -9.52 -13.75
CA PRO A 211 15.29 -10.00 -15.00
C PRO A 211 16.79 -10.35 -14.87
N SER A 212 17.39 -10.24 -13.70
CA SER A 212 18.83 -10.37 -13.48
C SER A 212 19.17 -11.45 -12.43
N LYS A 213 20.48 -11.61 -12.17
CA LYS A 213 21.00 -12.52 -11.12
C LYS A 213 20.66 -12.07 -9.70
N HIS A 214 20.30 -10.83 -9.50
CA HIS A 214 19.84 -10.33 -8.21
C HIS A 214 18.32 -10.54 -8.12
N VAL A 215 17.89 -11.24 -7.09
CA VAL A 215 16.46 -11.44 -6.84
C VAL A 215 15.76 -10.10 -6.60
N ALA A 216 14.50 -10.01 -6.99
CA ALA A 216 13.66 -8.85 -6.68
C ALA A 216 13.53 -8.66 -5.17
N GLU A 217 13.17 -7.45 -4.75
CA GLU A 217 12.72 -7.22 -3.38
C GLU A 217 11.43 -8.00 -3.10
N HIS A 218 11.00 -8.04 -1.85
CA HIS A 218 9.84 -8.82 -1.47
C HIS A 218 8.54 -8.30 -2.11
N ALA A 219 7.59 -9.19 -2.35
CA ALA A 219 6.23 -8.78 -2.67
C ALA A 219 5.61 -7.97 -1.52
N ILE A 220 5.90 -8.34 -0.27
CA ILE A 220 5.51 -7.60 0.94
C ILE A 220 6.70 -7.54 1.89
N HIS A 221 7.16 -6.34 2.23
CA HIS A 221 8.31 -6.12 3.09
C HIS A 221 8.03 -5.06 4.16
N PHE A 222 8.18 -5.43 5.44
CA PHE A 222 8.14 -4.52 6.59
C PHE A 222 9.47 -4.54 7.33
N TRP A 223 10.15 -3.40 7.39
CA TRP A 223 11.48 -3.30 8.00
C TRP A 223 11.79 -1.89 8.50
N ASN A 224 13.01 -1.67 8.96
CA ASN A 224 13.52 -0.35 9.33
C ASN A 224 12.57 0.39 10.28
N TYR A 225 12.50 -0.07 11.53
CA TYR A 225 11.62 0.42 12.60
C TYR A 225 10.14 0.08 12.42
N SER A 226 9.81 -0.98 11.72
CA SER A 226 8.43 -1.47 11.60
C SER A 226 8.01 -2.30 12.81
N LYS A 227 6.70 -2.32 13.11
CA LYS A 227 6.20 -2.99 14.32
C LYS A 227 4.77 -3.50 14.18
N ASP A 228 4.53 -4.71 14.70
CA ASP A 228 3.20 -5.31 14.89
C ASP A 228 2.31 -5.33 13.64
N ASN A 229 2.93 -5.49 12.47
CA ASN A 229 2.22 -5.54 11.19
C ASN A 229 1.58 -6.91 10.97
N ARG A 230 0.49 -6.95 10.22
CA ARG A 230 -0.26 -8.15 9.90
C ARG A 230 -0.34 -8.36 8.40
N VAL A 231 0.19 -9.48 7.92
CA VAL A 231 0.15 -9.92 6.53
C VAL A 231 -0.69 -11.18 6.46
N VAL A 232 -1.95 -11.06 6.04
CA VAL A 232 -2.91 -12.15 6.21
C VAL A 232 -3.71 -12.42 4.93
N GLU A 233 -3.93 -13.71 4.62
CA GLU A 233 -4.82 -14.14 3.53
C GLU A 233 -4.44 -13.59 2.14
N ASN A 234 -3.16 -13.27 1.90
CA ASN A 234 -2.69 -12.82 0.60
C ASN A 234 -2.31 -14.02 -0.29
N ARG A 235 -2.34 -13.80 -1.61
CA ARG A 235 -1.84 -14.74 -2.62
C ARG A 235 -0.62 -14.13 -3.29
N ILE A 236 0.49 -14.85 -3.28
CA ILE A 236 1.75 -14.40 -3.87
C ILE A 236 2.20 -15.45 -4.88
N ILE A 237 2.24 -15.07 -6.15
CA ILE A 237 2.43 -15.96 -7.27
C ILE A 237 3.66 -15.53 -8.08
N ASN A 238 4.61 -16.43 -8.29
CA ASN A 238 5.80 -16.21 -9.12
C ASN A 238 6.57 -14.93 -8.76
N SER A 239 6.77 -14.69 -7.46
CA SER A 239 7.61 -13.60 -6.97
C SER A 239 8.91 -14.17 -6.41
N ASP A 240 10.05 -13.53 -6.66
CA ASP A 240 11.36 -14.02 -6.24
C ASP A 240 11.47 -14.16 -4.73
N ARG A 241 10.89 -13.19 -4.00
CA ARG A 241 10.72 -13.20 -2.54
C ARG A 241 9.28 -12.84 -2.22
N ALA A 242 8.63 -13.61 -1.37
CA ALA A 242 7.22 -13.30 -1.09
C ALA A 242 7.06 -12.33 0.09
N ILE A 243 7.36 -12.75 1.33
CA ILE A 243 7.13 -11.92 2.51
C ILE A 243 8.42 -11.79 3.30
N GLY A 244 8.81 -10.57 3.62
CA GLY A 244 9.94 -10.25 4.49
C GLY A 244 9.57 -9.39 5.69
N PHE A 245 10.00 -9.78 6.87
CA PHE A 245 9.99 -8.94 8.07
C PHE A 245 11.41 -8.71 8.54
N GLY A 246 11.82 -7.43 8.59
CA GLY A 246 13.19 -7.03 8.87
C GLY A 246 14.15 -7.19 7.68
N MET A 247 15.39 -6.78 7.85
CA MET A 247 16.44 -6.85 6.82
C MET A 247 17.82 -6.81 7.47
N ASN A 248 18.64 -7.82 7.16
CA ASN A 248 20.02 -7.92 7.65
C ASN A 248 20.17 -7.97 9.19
N ASP A 249 21.39 -8.10 9.63
CA ASP A 249 21.75 -8.06 11.06
C ASP A 249 21.91 -6.61 11.55
N ARG A 250 20.76 -5.96 11.79
CA ARG A 250 20.73 -4.57 12.26
C ARG A 250 19.68 -4.43 13.37
N PRO A 251 19.89 -3.53 14.34
CA PRO A 251 18.87 -3.23 15.35
C PRO A 251 17.63 -2.57 14.72
N HIS A 252 16.50 -2.72 15.39
CA HIS A 252 15.24 -2.04 15.04
C HIS A 252 14.74 -2.32 13.61
N GLN A 253 14.87 -3.54 13.13
CA GLN A 253 14.38 -3.88 11.80
C GLN A 253 12.88 -4.07 11.79
N ASN A 254 12.38 -5.04 12.54
CA ASN A 254 10.96 -5.27 12.77
C ASN A 254 10.77 -5.81 14.18
N THR A 255 9.60 -5.65 14.76
CA THR A 255 9.28 -6.24 16.06
C THR A 255 7.84 -6.73 16.05
N GLY A 256 7.62 -7.95 16.49
CA GLY A 256 6.28 -8.54 16.55
C GLY A 256 5.65 -8.72 15.15
N GLY A 257 4.34 -8.78 15.13
CA GLY A 257 3.54 -8.94 13.93
C GLY A 257 3.16 -10.38 13.60
N VAL A 258 2.28 -10.53 12.60
CA VAL A 258 1.68 -11.82 12.23
C VAL A 258 1.70 -12.00 10.72
N ILE A 259 2.20 -13.15 10.26
CA ILE A 259 2.11 -13.62 8.87
C ILE A 259 1.24 -14.86 8.87
N ALA A 260 -0.02 -14.77 8.39
CA ALA A 260 -0.97 -15.86 8.56
C ALA A 260 -1.89 -16.09 7.37
N GLY A 261 -2.18 -17.36 7.08
CA GLY A 261 -3.16 -17.76 6.06
C GLY A 261 -2.79 -17.35 4.64
N ASN A 262 -1.52 -17.01 4.38
CA ASN A 262 -1.10 -16.63 3.04
C ASN A 262 -0.84 -17.88 2.18
N ILE A 263 -1.06 -17.72 0.88
CA ILE A 263 -0.75 -18.72 -0.13
C ILE A 263 0.39 -18.20 -0.99
N ILE A 264 1.52 -18.88 -0.94
CA ILE A 264 2.74 -18.54 -1.68
C ILE A 264 3.02 -19.67 -2.66
N VAL A 265 2.98 -19.35 -3.95
CA VAL A 265 3.21 -20.31 -5.03
C VAL A 265 4.24 -19.78 -6.00
N HIS A 266 5.30 -20.52 -6.22
CA HIS A 266 6.29 -20.18 -7.21
C HIS A 266 6.50 -21.37 -8.15
N SER A 267 5.89 -21.32 -9.33
CA SER A 267 5.94 -22.36 -10.36
C SER A 267 6.81 -22.00 -11.56
N ASN A 268 7.48 -20.84 -11.55
CA ASN A 268 8.35 -20.43 -12.63
C ASN A 268 9.75 -21.05 -12.50
N THR A 269 9.89 -22.26 -12.99
CA THR A 269 11.19 -22.99 -13.00
C THR A 269 12.20 -22.40 -13.98
N SER A 270 11.78 -21.57 -14.94
CA SER A 270 12.67 -20.90 -15.88
C SER A 270 13.38 -19.69 -15.30
N HIS A 271 12.85 -19.09 -14.23
CA HIS A 271 13.52 -18.00 -13.53
C HIS A 271 14.60 -18.58 -12.60
N PRO A 272 15.88 -18.30 -12.85
CA PRO A 272 17.00 -18.98 -12.14
C PRO A 272 17.16 -18.50 -10.70
N PHE A 273 16.46 -17.45 -10.29
CA PHE A 273 16.66 -16.80 -9.02
C PHE A 273 15.35 -16.71 -8.25
N SER A 274 15.32 -17.33 -7.11
CA SER A 274 14.27 -17.19 -6.11
C SER A 274 14.92 -17.32 -4.74
N ASP A 275 14.28 -16.77 -3.76
CA ASP A 275 14.64 -16.87 -2.35
C ASP A 275 13.51 -17.57 -1.60
N ALA A 276 13.56 -17.59 -0.26
CA ALA A 276 12.53 -18.19 0.57
C ALA A 276 11.17 -17.50 0.39
N GLY A 277 10.11 -18.25 0.63
CA GLY A 277 8.75 -17.71 0.64
C GLY A 277 8.53 -16.70 1.76
N ILE A 278 9.01 -17.00 2.97
CA ILE A 278 8.96 -16.08 4.13
C ILE A 278 10.36 -15.95 4.72
N VAL A 279 10.80 -14.72 4.95
CA VAL A 279 12.08 -14.42 5.60
C VAL A 279 11.86 -13.50 6.81
N LEU A 280 12.43 -13.89 7.95
CA LEU A 280 12.48 -13.08 9.17
C LEU A 280 13.93 -12.72 9.44
N GLU A 281 14.27 -11.44 9.44
CA GLU A 281 15.63 -10.95 9.69
C GLU A 281 15.62 -9.87 10.77
N SER A 282 16.31 -10.12 11.90
CA SER A 282 16.28 -9.24 13.07
C SER A 282 14.84 -8.84 13.44
N SER A 283 13.96 -9.86 13.53
CA SER A 283 12.51 -9.70 13.65
C SER A 283 11.96 -10.51 14.84
N PRO A 284 12.26 -10.10 16.09
CA PRO A 284 11.80 -10.81 17.28
C PRO A 284 10.28 -10.78 17.46
N GLY A 285 9.74 -11.82 18.10
CA GLY A 285 8.34 -11.89 18.49
C GLY A 285 7.34 -12.07 17.34
N THR A 286 7.79 -12.36 16.14
CA THR A 286 6.92 -12.58 14.96
C THR A 286 6.22 -13.94 15.05
N ILE A 287 4.94 -13.98 14.64
CA ILE A 287 4.15 -15.22 14.52
C ILE A 287 3.93 -15.53 13.04
N VAL A 288 4.34 -16.73 12.61
CA VAL A 288 4.12 -17.24 11.24
C VAL A 288 3.24 -18.47 11.32
N LYS A 289 2.01 -18.39 10.81
CA LYS A 289 1.08 -19.50 10.99
C LYS A 289 0.10 -19.71 9.85
N ASP A 290 -0.34 -20.97 9.72
CA ASP A 290 -1.44 -21.35 8.82
C ASP A 290 -1.18 -20.95 7.34
N ASN A 291 0.10 -20.79 6.92
CA ASN A 291 0.46 -20.45 5.55
C ASN A 291 0.67 -21.69 4.71
N GLN A 292 0.38 -21.59 3.42
CA GLN A 292 0.64 -22.60 2.40
C GLN A 292 1.73 -22.10 1.46
N ILE A 293 2.89 -22.78 1.42
CA ILE A 293 4.08 -22.34 0.67
C ILE A 293 4.57 -23.45 -0.23
N PHE A 294 4.35 -23.32 -1.54
CA PHE A 294 4.74 -24.28 -2.55
C PHE A 294 5.68 -23.65 -3.56
N MET A 295 6.94 -24.03 -3.51
CA MET A 295 8.00 -23.46 -4.32
C MET A 295 8.59 -24.56 -5.21
N ASP A 296 8.35 -24.45 -6.52
CA ASP A 296 8.98 -25.30 -7.53
C ASP A 296 10.19 -24.57 -8.14
N THR A 297 11.09 -24.14 -7.27
CA THR A 297 12.34 -23.46 -7.60
C THR A 297 13.52 -24.23 -7.04
N HIS A 298 14.74 -23.79 -7.35
CA HIS A 298 15.95 -24.39 -6.81
C HIS A 298 16.25 -24.01 -5.36
N TYR A 299 15.56 -22.98 -4.81
CA TYR A 299 15.81 -22.54 -3.44
C TYR A 299 15.27 -23.56 -2.42
N PRO A 300 16.09 -23.98 -1.45
CA PRO A 300 15.77 -25.13 -0.60
C PRO A 300 14.82 -24.82 0.58
N ASN A 301 14.57 -23.58 0.90
CA ASN A 301 13.87 -23.19 2.11
C ASN A 301 12.57 -22.42 1.80
N ALA A 302 11.48 -22.81 2.43
CA ALA A 302 10.20 -22.11 2.35
C ALA A 302 10.13 -20.96 3.35
N ILE A 303 10.62 -21.19 4.57
CA ILE A 303 10.67 -20.19 5.65
C ILE A 303 12.09 -20.14 6.21
N GLU A 304 12.66 -18.96 6.26
CA GLU A 304 13.93 -18.69 6.97
C GLU A 304 13.72 -17.68 8.08
N TYR A 305 14.36 -17.92 9.22
CA TYR A 305 14.51 -16.95 10.29
C TYR A 305 16.00 -16.84 10.64
N ARG A 306 16.50 -15.59 10.68
CA ARG A 306 17.94 -15.31 10.67
C ARG A 306 18.33 -14.29 11.73
N TYR A 307 19.57 -14.42 12.17
CA TYR A 307 20.27 -13.61 13.15
C TYR A 307 19.77 -13.82 14.59
N GLU A 308 20.68 -13.75 15.52
CA GLU A 308 20.44 -13.98 16.96
C GLU A 308 19.32 -13.08 17.52
N SER A 309 19.19 -11.86 16.99
CA SER A 309 18.13 -10.92 17.35
C SER A 309 16.72 -11.41 16.98
N THR A 310 16.59 -12.36 16.05
CA THR A 310 15.30 -13.01 15.71
C THR A 310 15.02 -14.11 16.74
N SER A 311 14.34 -13.73 17.81
CA SER A 311 14.02 -14.59 18.96
C SER A 311 12.55 -14.44 19.39
N GLY A 312 12.04 -15.38 20.18
CA GLY A 312 10.62 -15.37 20.57
C GLY A 312 9.65 -15.55 19.41
N VAL A 313 10.14 -16.06 18.28
CA VAL A 313 9.35 -16.36 17.08
C VAL A 313 8.57 -17.65 17.27
N VAL A 314 7.33 -17.67 16.77
CA VAL A 314 6.49 -18.88 16.71
C VAL A 314 6.14 -19.18 15.27
N ILE A 315 6.47 -20.38 14.80
CA ILE A 315 6.15 -20.86 13.45
C ILE A 315 5.28 -22.10 13.58
N GLN A 316 3.99 -21.99 13.22
CA GLN A 316 3.05 -23.09 13.51
C GLN A 316 2.03 -23.33 12.40
N ASN A 317 1.65 -24.60 12.24
CA ASN A 317 0.59 -25.04 11.32
C ASN A 317 0.82 -24.59 9.86
N ASN A 318 2.06 -24.41 9.41
CA ASN A 318 2.33 -24.07 8.01
C ASN A 318 2.49 -25.36 7.19
N ASP A 319 1.93 -25.36 5.98
CA ASP A 319 2.12 -26.41 4.99
C ASP A 319 3.17 -25.95 3.98
N THR A 320 4.28 -26.68 3.86
CA THR A 320 5.39 -26.29 2.97
C THR A 320 5.97 -27.51 2.24
N ASN A 321 6.38 -27.34 0.98
CA ASN A 321 7.14 -28.36 0.26
C ASN A 321 8.67 -28.15 0.36
N ARG A 322 9.13 -27.18 1.12
CA ARG A 322 10.54 -26.86 1.37
C ARG A 322 10.79 -26.72 2.87
N ARG A 323 12.03 -26.60 3.27
CA ARG A 323 12.45 -26.59 4.68
C ARG A 323 12.06 -25.29 5.39
N ILE A 324 11.86 -25.41 6.69
CA ILE A 324 11.82 -24.29 7.65
C ILE A 324 13.15 -24.28 8.39
N VAL A 325 13.95 -23.23 8.28
CA VAL A 325 15.35 -23.24 8.69
C VAL A 325 15.73 -22.02 9.52
N ALA A 326 16.37 -22.30 10.69
CA ALA A 326 17.10 -21.31 11.45
C ALA A 326 18.47 -21.04 10.80
N ARG A 327 18.86 -19.77 10.76
CA ARG A 327 20.19 -19.36 10.31
C ARG A 327 20.76 -18.30 11.24
N ASP A 328 22.07 -18.21 11.27
CA ASP A 328 22.82 -17.12 11.89
C ASP A 328 22.43 -16.90 13.38
N GLY A 329 22.17 -17.97 14.13
CA GLY A 329 21.86 -17.93 15.57
C GLY A 329 20.41 -17.64 15.95
N ALA A 330 19.49 -17.47 14.98
CA ALA A 330 18.08 -17.24 15.26
C ALA A 330 17.40 -18.42 15.95
N THR A 331 16.36 -18.12 16.75
CA THR A 331 15.57 -19.13 17.47
C THR A 331 14.07 -18.97 17.26
N ALA A 332 13.36 -20.08 17.14
CA ALA A 332 11.90 -20.11 17.04
C ALA A 332 11.32 -21.36 17.71
N VAL A 333 10.07 -21.26 18.14
CA VAL A 333 9.24 -22.41 18.52
C VAL A 333 8.52 -22.92 17.27
N LEU A 334 8.77 -24.16 16.90
CA LEU A 334 8.14 -24.81 15.74
C LEU A 334 7.04 -25.76 16.23
N VAL A 335 5.79 -25.58 15.75
CA VAL A 335 4.63 -26.39 16.19
C VAL A 335 3.81 -26.83 14.98
N ASN A 336 3.56 -28.13 14.85
CA ASN A 336 2.65 -28.72 13.87
C ASN A 336 2.84 -28.22 12.43
N ASN A 337 4.05 -27.87 12.02
CA ASN A 337 4.30 -27.56 10.62
C ASN A 337 4.36 -28.85 9.83
N ASN A 338 3.70 -28.88 8.69
CA ASN A 338 3.64 -30.04 7.82
C ASN A 338 4.54 -29.84 6.60
N GLN A 339 5.22 -30.90 6.19
CA GLN A 339 5.90 -30.93 4.90
C GLN A 339 4.98 -31.61 3.89
N ALA A 340 4.26 -30.81 3.12
CA ALA A 340 3.35 -31.25 2.09
C ALA A 340 4.06 -32.07 1.02
N ASP A 341 3.36 -33.03 0.43
CA ASP A 341 3.91 -33.79 -0.68
C ASP A 341 3.83 -32.99 -2.00
N TRP A 342 4.56 -33.47 -3.01
CA TRP A 342 4.59 -32.85 -4.34
C TRP A 342 3.21 -32.74 -4.98
N PHE A 343 2.33 -33.72 -4.75
CA PHE A 343 1.00 -33.81 -5.38
C PHE A 343 0.04 -32.75 -4.84
N GLU A 344 0.06 -32.48 -3.54
CA GLU A 344 -0.68 -31.38 -2.93
C GLU A 344 -0.22 -30.01 -3.48
N GLY A 345 1.08 -29.83 -3.66
CA GLY A 345 1.64 -28.63 -4.28
C GLY A 345 1.18 -28.43 -5.73
N VAL A 346 1.12 -29.49 -6.52
CA VAL A 346 0.61 -29.42 -7.90
C VAL A 346 -0.88 -29.09 -7.93
N LEU A 347 -1.70 -29.65 -7.07
CA LEU A 347 -3.13 -29.35 -6.99
C LEU A 347 -3.37 -27.88 -6.59
N LEU A 348 -2.61 -27.36 -5.65
CA LEU A 348 -2.69 -25.95 -5.25
C LEU A 348 -2.27 -25.03 -6.40
N ASN A 349 -1.16 -25.33 -7.09
CA ASN A 349 -0.73 -24.59 -8.27
C ASN A 349 -1.81 -24.56 -9.35
N LEU A 350 -2.40 -25.71 -9.69
CA LEU A 350 -3.46 -25.79 -10.68
C LEU A 350 -4.69 -24.98 -10.24
N ARG A 351 -5.07 -25.06 -8.98
CA ARG A 351 -6.21 -24.33 -8.44
C ARG A 351 -6.02 -22.80 -8.55
N TYR A 352 -4.84 -22.28 -8.22
CA TYR A 352 -4.61 -20.82 -8.18
C TYR A 352 -4.12 -20.23 -9.48
N LEU A 353 -3.51 -21.01 -10.38
CA LEU A 353 -3.11 -20.55 -11.70
C LEU A 353 -4.28 -20.55 -12.71
N PHE A 354 -5.16 -21.55 -12.62
CA PHE A 354 -6.25 -21.72 -13.58
C PHE A 354 -7.63 -21.29 -13.06
N PHE A 355 -7.79 -21.20 -11.76
CA PHE A 355 -9.03 -20.72 -11.13
C PHE A 355 -8.70 -19.57 -10.17
N PRO A 356 -8.36 -18.37 -10.66
CA PRO A 356 -8.31 -17.22 -9.80
C PRO A 356 -9.68 -17.09 -9.15
N ALA A 357 -9.75 -17.19 -7.82
CA ALA A 357 -11.00 -16.99 -7.13
C ALA A 357 -11.49 -15.59 -7.47
N TYR A 358 -12.59 -15.54 -8.19
CA TYR A 358 -13.41 -14.34 -8.24
C TYR A 358 -13.89 -14.11 -6.81
N GLY A 359 -13.42 -13.04 -6.21
CA GLY A 359 -13.88 -12.50 -4.96
C GLY A 359 -14.23 -11.08 -5.19
#